data_ccd3d22689a3e432375390e20895854b
#
_entry.id   ccd3d22689a3e432375390e20895854b
#
_cell.length_a   1.000
_cell.length_b   1.000
_cell.length_c   1.000
_cell.angle_alpha   90.00
_cell.angle_beta   90.00
_cell.angle_gamma   90.00
#
_symmetry.space_group_name_H-M   'P 1'
#
loop_
_entity.id
_entity.type
_entity.pdbx_description
1 polymer ?
#
loop_
_entity_poly.entity_id
_entity_poly.type
_entity_poly.pdbx_seq_one_letter_code
_entity_poly.pdbx_strand_id
1 'polypeptide(L)'
;MAGNEGFRIVVGVDGSEQSRAAMDWAVEEARLRHGEVLALTAWNFPYVTDALGQAWDYEVFQSDARAILEEELARVGDPGVKITGRLVQSSPASALVEASRDAELVAVGSRGHGGFTGMMLGSVSTQTVHHAHCPVLVFREGTAVSAQPSPGV
;
A
#
# COMPACT_ATOMS: atom_id res chain seq x y z
N MET A 1 -18.36 -17.77 12.75
CA MET A 1 -18.07 -16.68 11.98
C MET A 1 -17.58 -15.48 12.78
N ALA A 2 -16.42 -15.46 13.14
CA ALA A 2 -15.89 -14.26 13.72
C ALA A 2 -15.47 -13.35 12.56
N GLY A 3 -16.42 -12.63 12.02
CA GLY A 3 -16.07 -11.51 11.22
C GLY A 3 -15.15 -10.64 12.06
N ASN A 4 -14.10 -10.16 11.48
CA ASN A 4 -13.28 -9.20 12.14
C ASN A 4 -14.14 -7.96 12.36
N GLU A 5 -14.66 -7.82 13.56
CA GLU A 5 -15.54 -6.70 13.90
C GLU A 5 -14.77 -5.38 14.02
N GLY A 6 -13.46 -5.42 13.75
CA GLY A 6 -12.63 -4.24 13.79
C GLY A 6 -12.58 -3.52 12.45
N PHE A 7 -12.31 -2.22 12.50
CA PHE A 7 -12.13 -1.39 11.32
C PHE A 7 -10.78 -1.75 10.66
N ARG A 8 -10.83 -2.28 9.46
CA ARG A 8 -9.61 -2.70 8.75
C ARG A 8 -9.28 -1.72 7.63
N ILE A 9 -8.05 -1.25 7.64
CA ILE A 9 -7.51 -0.42 6.56
C ILE A 9 -6.44 -1.21 5.82
N VAL A 10 -6.59 -1.32 4.51
CA VAL A 10 -5.58 -1.91 3.64
C VAL A 10 -4.70 -0.79 3.10
N VAL A 11 -3.39 -0.94 3.19
CA VAL A 11 -2.42 0.03 2.67
C VAL A 11 -1.56 -0.64 1.62
N GLY A 12 -1.48 -0.02 0.44
CA GLY A 12 -0.55 -0.46 -0.59
C GLY A 12 0.86 0.06 -0.28
N VAL A 13 1.81 -0.86 -0.12
CA VAL A 13 3.19 -0.54 0.24
C VAL A 13 4.10 -0.83 -0.95
N ASP A 14 4.72 0.22 -1.50
CA ASP A 14 5.62 0.10 -2.64
C ASP A 14 6.98 0.80 -2.43
N GLY A 15 7.23 1.29 -1.22
CA GLY A 15 8.47 1.99 -0.88
C GLY A 15 8.49 3.47 -1.25
N SER A 16 7.44 3.99 -1.88
CA SER A 16 7.34 5.41 -2.23
C SER A 16 7.01 6.27 -1.01
N GLU A 17 7.30 7.57 -1.10
CA GLU A 17 6.94 8.51 -0.04
C GLU A 17 5.44 8.59 0.16
N GLN A 18 4.67 8.53 -0.93
CA GLN A 18 3.22 8.57 -0.86
C GLN A 18 2.66 7.35 -0.14
N SER A 19 3.22 6.15 -0.36
CA SER A 19 2.77 4.96 0.35
C SER A 19 3.14 5.02 1.83
N ARG A 20 4.26 5.65 2.18
CA ARG A 20 4.64 5.88 3.58
C ARG A 20 3.67 6.83 4.26
N ALA A 21 3.28 7.90 3.57
CA ALA A 21 2.26 8.82 4.08
C ALA A 21 0.92 8.11 4.29
N ALA A 22 0.54 7.26 3.35
CA ALA A 22 -0.67 6.45 3.47
C ALA A 22 -0.61 5.52 4.69
N MET A 23 0.54 4.89 4.92
CA MET A 23 0.74 4.00 6.07
C MET A 23 0.64 4.77 7.38
N ASP A 24 1.31 5.91 7.49
CA ASP A 24 1.29 6.71 8.71
C ASP A 24 -0.12 7.17 9.05
N TRP A 25 -0.87 7.61 8.05
CA TRP A 25 -2.26 7.99 8.24
C TRP A 25 -3.12 6.79 8.66
N ALA A 26 -2.93 5.65 8.00
CA ALA A 26 -3.72 4.45 8.29
C ALA A 26 -3.50 3.95 9.72
N VAL A 27 -2.27 3.99 10.20
CA VAL A 27 -1.95 3.60 11.58
C VAL A 27 -2.67 4.50 12.57
N GLU A 28 -2.65 5.82 12.36
CA GLU A 28 -3.31 6.76 13.25
C GLU A 28 -4.84 6.60 13.21
N GLU A 29 -5.40 6.43 12.01
CA GLU A 29 -6.84 6.22 11.86
C GLU A 29 -7.29 4.91 12.50
N ALA A 30 -6.51 3.84 12.33
CA ALA A 30 -6.79 2.56 12.97
C ALA A 30 -6.76 2.68 14.49
N ARG A 31 -5.81 3.47 15.02
CA ARG A 31 -5.74 3.71 16.45
C ARG A 31 -7.02 4.39 16.94
N LEU A 32 -7.48 5.42 16.25
CA LEU A 32 -8.67 6.18 16.62
C LEU A 32 -9.94 5.35 16.53
N ARG A 33 -9.98 4.38 15.64
CA ARG A 33 -11.16 3.54 15.40
C ARG A 33 -11.07 2.16 16.03
N HIS A 34 -10.02 1.90 16.81
CA HIS A 34 -9.78 0.59 17.42
C HIS A 34 -9.72 -0.52 16.39
N GLY A 35 -9.11 -0.21 15.25
CA GLY A 35 -9.02 -1.09 14.09
C GLY A 35 -7.63 -1.69 13.90
N GLU A 36 -7.40 -2.19 12.70
CA GLU A 36 -6.13 -2.81 12.32
C GLU A 36 -5.71 -2.38 10.91
N VAL A 37 -4.43 -2.57 10.60
CA VAL A 37 -3.86 -2.24 9.29
C VAL A 37 -3.35 -3.52 8.64
N LEU A 38 -3.69 -3.69 7.36
CA LEU A 38 -3.09 -4.70 6.50
C LEU A 38 -2.15 -4.00 5.52
N ALA A 39 -0.85 -4.18 5.70
CA ALA A 39 0.17 -3.66 4.80
C ALA A 39 0.40 -4.68 3.69
N LEU A 40 0.11 -4.29 2.45
CA LEU A 40 0.11 -5.20 1.33
C LEU A 40 1.12 -4.76 0.28
N THR A 41 2.04 -5.65 -0.06
CA THR A 41 2.97 -5.47 -1.17
C THR A 41 2.73 -6.56 -2.19
N ALA A 42 2.51 -6.17 -3.43
CA ALA A 42 2.32 -7.09 -4.53
C ALA A 42 3.59 -7.14 -5.38
N TRP A 43 3.86 -8.31 -5.92
CA TRP A 43 4.95 -8.50 -6.88
C TRP A 43 4.44 -9.35 -8.02
N ASN A 44 4.96 -9.09 -9.19
CA ASN A 44 4.58 -9.82 -10.39
C ASN A 44 5.82 -10.11 -11.22
N PHE A 45 5.84 -11.30 -11.78
CA PHE A 45 6.93 -11.73 -12.62
C PHE A 45 6.64 -11.28 -14.06
N PRO A 46 7.52 -10.48 -14.68
CA PRO A 46 7.27 -10.08 -16.05
C PRO A 46 7.41 -11.28 -16.99
N TYR A 47 6.40 -11.48 -17.83
CA TYR A 47 6.42 -12.54 -18.85
C TYR A 47 7.26 -12.13 -20.06
N VAL A 48 8.41 -11.53 -19.82
CA VAL A 48 9.27 -11.10 -20.93
C VAL A 48 10.57 -11.88 -20.83
N THR A 49 10.80 -12.79 -21.75
CA THR A 49 12.14 -13.30 -21.97
C THR A 49 12.93 -12.19 -22.66
N ASP A 50 14.14 -11.93 -22.21
CA ASP A 50 15.01 -10.99 -22.90
C ASP A 50 15.36 -11.54 -24.31
N ALA A 51 16.00 -10.71 -25.12
CA ALA A 51 16.36 -11.08 -26.49
C ALA A 51 17.35 -12.27 -26.57
N LEU A 52 17.91 -12.67 -25.43
CA LEU A 52 18.83 -13.79 -25.33
C LEU A 52 18.16 -15.06 -24.79
N GLY A 53 16.84 -15.00 -24.51
CA GLY A 53 16.10 -16.13 -23.99
C GLY A 53 16.39 -16.45 -22.52
N GLN A 54 17.01 -15.54 -21.79
CA GLN A 54 17.28 -15.74 -20.38
C GLN A 54 16.03 -15.53 -19.56
N ALA A 55 15.71 -16.51 -18.73
CA ALA A 55 14.62 -16.36 -17.77
C ALA A 55 15.04 -15.36 -16.70
N TRP A 56 14.17 -14.40 -16.40
CA TRP A 56 14.40 -13.49 -15.30
C TRP A 56 14.36 -14.28 -13.98
N ASP A 57 15.17 -13.86 -13.03
CA ASP A 57 15.21 -14.54 -11.73
C ASP A 57 13.97 -14.20 -10.93
N TYR A 58 13.08 -15.16 -10.85
CA TYR A 58 11.83 -15.09 -10.10
C TYR A 58 12.05 -14.71 -8.62
N GLU A 59 13.11 -15.27 -8.03
CA GLU A 59 13.40 -15.02 -6.61
C GLU A 59 13.81 -13.59 -6.33
N VAL A 60 14.44 -12.91 -7.30
CA VAL A 60 14.84 -11.51 -7.15
C VAL A 60 13.63 -10.62 -6.99
N PHE A 61 12.60 -10.80 -7.83
CA PHE A 61 11.39 -9.98 -7.76
C PHE A 61 10.66 -10.19 -6.43
N GLN A 62 10.53 -11.42 -6.00
CA GLN A 62 9.91 -11.74 -4.72
C GLN A 62 10.71 -11.18 -3.55
N SER A 63 12.03 -11.34 -3.60
CA SER A 63 12.93 -10.86 -2.54
C SER A 63 12.91 -9.35 -2.42
N ASP A 64 12.90 -8.62 -3.55
CA ASP A 64 12.83 -7.17 -3.56
C ASP A 64 11.51 -6.67 -2.95
N ALA A 65 10.41 -7.28 -3.32
CA ALA A 65 9.10 -6.92 -2.78
C ALA A 65 9.02 -7.22 -1.28
N ARG A 66 9.57 -8.34 -0.85
CA ARG A 66 9.64 -8.70 0.56
C ARG A 66 10.45 -7.67 1.35
N ALA A 67 11.59 -7.25 0.81
CA ALA A 67 12.44 -6.25 1.46
C ALA A 67 11.71 -4.91 1.63
N ILE A 68 10.95 -4.49 0.63
CA ILE A 68 10.15 -3.27 0.70
C ILE A 68 9.13 -3.38 1.84
N LEU A 69 8.42 -4.49 1.92
CA LEU A 69 7.41 -4.70 2.96
C LEU A 69 8.05 -4.75 4.35
N GLU A 70 9.12 -5.51 4.51
CA GLU A 70 9.81 -5.65 5.79
C GLU A 70 10.40 -4.32 6.26
N GLU A 71 10.95 -3.54 5.34
CA GLU A 71 11.49 -2.21 5.66
C GLU A 71 10.39 -1.28 6.18
N GLU A 72 9.22 -1.31 5.55
CA GLU A 72 8.10 -0.48 5.98
C GLU A 72 7.56 -0.92 7.35
N LEU A 73 7.42 -2.21 7.57
CA LEU A 73 6.99 -2.73 8.87
C LEU A 73 7.99 -2.36 9.98
N ALA A 74 9.28 -2.43 9.68
CA ALA A 74 10.33 -2.02 10.63
C ALA A 74 10.29 -0.51 10.91
N ARG A 75 10.04 0.30 9.88
CA ARG A 75 9.94 1.76 10.01
C ARG A 75 8.80 2.16 10.95
N VAL A 76 7.66 1.51 10.80
CA VAL A 76 6.47 1.80 11.62
C VAL A 76 6.65 1.28 13.05
N GLY A 77 7.33 0.15 13.20
CA GLY A 77 7.60 -0.45 14.51
C GLY A 77 6.35 -0.99 15.18
N ASP A 78 6.21 -0.70 16.47
CA ASP A 78 5.05 -1.11 17.25
C ASP A 78 4.26 0.12 17.71
N PRO A 79 3.29 0.57 16.90
CA PRO A 79 2.53 1.79 17.20
C PRO A 79 1.33 1.55 18.13
N GLY A 80 1.17 0.35 18.67
CA GLY A 80 0.01 0.00 19.49
C GLY A 80 -1.23 -0.37 18.69
N VAL A 81 -1.07 -0.58 17.40
CA VAL A 81 -2.12 -1.01 16.48
C VAL A 81 -1.65 -2.30 15.83
N LYS A 82 -2.54 -3.26 15.65
CA LYS A 82 -2.19 -4.50 14.96
C LYS A 82 -1.92 -4.19 13.50
N ILE A 83 -0.71 -4.53 13.04
CA ILE A 83 -0.31 -4.40 11.65
C ILE A 83 0.08 -5.77 11.13
N THR A 84 -0.55 -6.20 10.04
CA THR A 84 -0.23 -7.45 9.38
C THR A 84 0.41 -7.13 8.03
N GLY A 85 1.54 -7.74 7.73
CA GLY A 85 2.17 -7.65 6.41
C GLY A 85 1.74 -8.81 5.53
N ARG A 86 1.44 -8.51 4.27
CA ARG A 86 1.09 -9.55 3.29
C ARG A 86 1.82 -9.30 1.98
N LEU A 87 2.51 -10.32 1.52
CA LEU A 87 3.19 -10.32 0.24
C LEU A 87 2.39 -11.18 -0.73
N VAL A 88 1.98 -10.62 -1.86
CA VAL A 88 1.08 -11.29 -2.80
C VAL A 88 1.70 -11.30 -4.20
N GLN A 89 1.66 -12.45 -4.84
CA GLN A 89 2.01 -12.56 -6.26
C GLN A 89 0.80 -12.17 -7.11
N SER A 90 0.75 -10.91 -7.50
CA SER A 90 -0.36 -10.34 -8.26
C SER A 90 0.06 -8.96 -8.76
N SER A 91 -0.70 -8.42 -9.70
CA SER A 91 -0.56 -6.99 -9.97
C SER A 91 -1.01 -6.20 -8.75
N PRO A 92 -0.37 -5.06 -8.44
CA PRO A 92 -0.75 -4.28 -7.26
C PRO A 92 -2.23 -3.89 -7.21
N ALA A 93 -2.77 -3.47 -8.33
CA ALA A 93 -4.19 -3.07 -8.38
C ALA A 93 -5.11 -4.25 -8.07
N SER A 94 -4.86 -5.42 -8.67
CA SER A 94 -5.67 -6.62 -8.42
C SER A 94 -5.59 -7.05 -6.97
N ALA A 95 -4.40 -7.00 -6.37
CA ALA A 95 -4.21 -7.37 -4.97
C ALA A 95 -4.99 -6.43 -4.04
N LEU A 96 -4.96 -5.13 -4.31
CA LEU A 96 -5.67 -4.14 -3.50
C LEU A 96 -7.18 -4.27 -3.65
N VAL A 97 -7.67 -4.49 -4.88
CA VAL A 97 -9.10 -4.68 -5.14
C VAL A 97 -9.61 -5.91 -4.41
N GLU A 98 -8.87 -7.02 -4.47
CA GLU A 98 -9.27 -8.24 -3.77
C GLU A 98 -9.28 -8.03 -2.25
N ALA A 99 -8.25 -7.40 -1.71
CA ALA A 99 -8.18 -7.12 -0.28
C ALA A 99 -9.28 -6.16 0.19
N SER A 100 -9.77 -5.29 -0.69
CA SER A 100 -10.81 -4.32 -0.34
C SER A 100 -12.16 -4.98 -0.01
N ARG A 101 -12.35 -6.23 -0.40
CA ARG A 101 -13.59 -6.97 -0.09
C ARG A 101 -13.80 -7.13 1.41
N ASP A 102 -12.72 -7.23 2.16
CA ASP A 102 -12.75 -7.46 3.61
C ASP A 102 -12.21 -6.25 4.38
N ALA A 103 -12.27 -5.09 3.80
CA ALA A 103 -11.74 -3.87 4.40
C ALA A 103 -12.79 -2.75 4.38
N GLU A 104 -12.66 -1.83 5.32
CA GLU A 104 -13.48 -0.63 5.40
C GLU A 104 -12.89 0.52 4.60
N LEU A 105 -11.58 0.46 4.33
CA LEU A 105 -10.88 1.52 3.62
C LEU A 105 -9.61 0.97 2.98
N VAL A 106 -9.29 1.46 1.79
CA VAL A 106 -7.98 1.25 1.15
C VAL A 106 -7.27 2.59 1.06
N ALA A 107 -6.02 2.64 1.50
CA ALA A 107 -5.17 3.83 1.40
C ALA A 107 -3.99 3.54 0.48
N VAL A 108 -3.79 4.37 -0.52
CA VAL A 108 -2.72 4.20 -1.52
C VAL A 108 -2.06 5.52 -1.85
N GLY A 109 -0.82 5.46 -2.32
CA GLY A 109 -0.18 6.62 -2.91
C GLY A 109 -0.76 6.93 -4.30
N SER A 110 -0.74 8.18 -4.69
CA SER A 110 -1.25 8.60 -6.00
C SER A 110 -0.40 8.06 -7.14
N ARG A 111 0.91 7.85 -6.90
CA ARG A 111 1.87 7.28 -7.86
C ARG A 111 2.84 6.39 -7.11
N GLY A 112 3.22 5.28 -7.76
CA GLY A 112 4.25 4.40 -7.25
C GLY A 112 5.62 4.78 -7.82
N HIS A 113 6.57 3.87 -7.67
CA HIS A 113 7.90 4.01 -8.26
C HIS A 113 7.81 4.12 -9.78
N GLY A 114 8.53 5.09 -10.36
CA GLY A 114 8.61 5.28 -11.79
C GLY A 114 7.42 5.95 -12.43
N GLY A 115 6.53 6.57 -11.64
CA GLY A 115 5.41 7.33 -12.17
C GLY A 115 5.86 8.54 -12.98
N PHE A 116 5.10 8.89 -14.01
CA PHE A 116 5.40 10.05 -14.86
C PHE A 116 5.06 11.35 -14.12
N THR A 117 5.96 12.33 -14.25
CA THR A 117 5.73 13.66 -13.71
C THR A 117 4.53 14.31 -14.43
N GLY A 118 3.61 14.88 -13.68
CA GLY A 118 2.44 15.56 -14.24
C GLY A 118 1.18 14.72 -14.37
N MET A 119 1.24 13.42 -14.11
CA MET A 119 0.04 12.60 -14.06
C MET A 119 -0.73 12.87 -12.77
N MET A 120 -2.04 12.95 -12.87
CA MET A 120 -2.89 13.17 -11.69
C MET A 120 -2.91 11.94 -10.78
N LEU A 121 -3.05 10.76 -11.35
CA LEU A 121 -3.02 9.48 -10.62
C LEU A 121 -2.23 8.47 -11.44
N GLY A 122 -1.55 7.55 -10.74
CA GLY A 122 -0.89 6.42 -11.37
C GLY A 122 -1.87 5.32 -11.77
N SER A 123 -1.39 4.33 -12.49
CA SER A 123 -2.23 3.24 -12.97
C SER A 123 -2.81 2.41 -11.82
N VAL A 124 -2.01 2.14 -10.79
CA VAL A 124 -2.47 1.36 -9.62
C VAL A 124 -3.58 2.09 -8.87
N SER A 125 -3.36 3.36 -8.54
CA SER A 125 -4.36 4.15 -7.82
C SER A 125 -5.63 4.34 -8.63
N THR A 126 -5.51 4.58 -9.94
CA THR A 126 -6.66 4.73 -10.83
C THR A 126 -7.50 3.45 -10.86
N GLN A 127 -6.88 2.30 -11.08
CA GLN A 127 -7.59 1.03 -11.13
C GLN A 127 -8.19 0.66 -9.77
N THR A 128 -7.48 0.96 -8.69
CA THR A 128 -7.98 0.69 -7.34
C THR A 128 -9.22 1.52 -7.05
N VAL A 129 -9.21 2.80 -7.40
CA VAL A 129 -10.37 3.68 -7.22
C VAL A 129 -11.57 3.19 -8.02
N HIS A 130 -11.35 2.73 -9.25
CA HIS A 130 -12.44 2.27 -10.11
C HIS A 130 -13.06 0.94 -9.68
N HIS A 131 -12.28 0.04 -9.07
CA HIS A 131 -12.72 -1.33 -8.88
C HIS A 131 -12.83 -1.78 -7.42
N ALA A 132 -12.33 -1.01 -6.47
CA ALA A 132 -12.38 -1.39 -5.05
C ALA A 132 -13.81 -1.56 -4.55
N HIS A 133 -13.97 -2.42 -3.55
CA HIS A 133 -15.26 -2.73 -2.93
C HIS A 133 -15.51 -1.90 -1.67
N CYS A 134 -14.65 -0.95 -1.37
CA CYS A 134 -14.77 -0.02 -0.25
C CYS A 134 -14.18 1.34 -0.66
N PRO A 135 -14.35 2.39 0.17
CA PRO A 135 -13.74 3.69 -0.11
C PRO A 135 -12.22 3.60 -0.26
N VAL A 136 -11.68 4.43 -1.12
CA VAL A 136 -10.25 4.51 -1.39
C VAL A 136 -9.75 5.92 -1.11
N LEU A 137 -8.75 6.03 -0.27
CA LEU A 137 -8.08 7.28 0.03
C LEU A 137 -6.75 7.32 -0.72
N VAL A 138 -6.55 8.37 -1.50
CA VAL A 138 -5.36 8.52 -2.34
C VAL A 138 -4.49 9.64 -1.79
N PHE A 139 -3.24 9.31 -1.47
CA PHE A 139 -2.25 10.28 -0.98
C PHE A 139 -1.46 10.84 -2.14
N ARG A 140 -1.57 12.13 -2.33
CA ARG A 140 -0.92 12.82 -3.44
C ARG A 140 0.49 13.25 -3.04
N GLU A 141 1.31 13.50 -4.04
CA GLU A 141 2.65 14.02 -3.82
C GLU A 141 2.60 15.32 -3.02
N GLY A 142 3.50 15.46 -2.06
CA GLY A 142 3.54 16.62 -1.20
C GLY A 142 2.55 16.63 -0.05
N THR A 143 1.72 15.58 0.07
CA THR A 143 0.84 15.44 1.22
C THR A 143 1.66 15.00 2.41
N ALA A 144 1.83 15.89 3.38
CA ALA A 144 2.45 15.54 4.65
C ALA A 144 1.35 15.22 5.65
N VAL A 145 1.42 14.04 6.25
CA VAL A 145 0.62 13.73 7.42
C VAL A 145 1.35 14.36 8.60
N SER A 146 1.04 15.60 8.88
CA SER A 146 1.62 16.31 10.01
C SER A 146 0.71 16.14 11.21
N ALA A 147 1.25 15.57 12.27
CA ALA A 147 0.55 15.50 13.55
C ALA A 147 0.71 16.79 14.35
N GLN A 148 1.45 17.77 13.84
CA GLN A 148 1.67 19.00 14.56
C GLN A 148 0.77 20.11 14.02
N PRO A 149 -0.02 20.74 14.90
CA PRO A 149 -0.73 21.95 14.50
C PRO A 149 0.30 23.02 14.13
N SER A 150 0.00 23.77 13.08
CA SER A 150 0.88 24.88 12.69
C SER A 150 1.02 25.85 13.85
N PRO A 151 2.22 26.16 14.28
CA PRO A 151 2.39 27.11 15.37
C PRO A 151 1.99 28.51 14.90
N GLY A 152 1.29 29.22 15.75
CA GLY A 152 1.15 30.65 15.61
C GLY A 152 0.03 31.14 14.71
N VAL A 153 -1.02 30.40 14.61
CA VAL A 153 -2.24 30.94 14.01
C VAL A 153 -3.28 31.15 15.08
#